data_e85e3e14492bcfb5ae65d8b720ac7058
#
_entry.id   e85e3e14492bcfb5ae65d8b720ac7058
#
_cell.length_a   1.000
_cell.length_b   1.000
_cell.length_c   1.000
_cell.angle_alpha   90.00
_cell.angle_beta   90.00
_cell.angle_gamma   90.00
#
_symmetry.space_group_name_H-M   'P 1'
#
loop_
_entity.id
_entity.type
_entity.pdbx_description
1 polymer ?
#
loop_
_entity_poly.entity_id
_entity_poly.type
_entity_poly.pdbx_seq_one_letter_code
_entity_poly.pdbx_strand_id
1 'polypeptide(L)'
;MILKRLFVTILLVCVGLYASTSESVTLGGKKVKLVGNEIQVGDKAPLVTLVSSKLKEVSVGGKTDYTQVLIVVPSIDTPICDLEARTFNSKAAKLKNVRITVISMDLPFAGKRYCAAHGIDKITIASDFQDKAFGKAYGTLMGENILKGIEARVIFIIKDGKVTYKQLVPEIKQAPDFEAILKAI
;
A
#
# COMPACT_ATOMS: atom_id res chain seq x y z
N MET A 1 44.17 -55.92 5.10
CA MET A 1 42.91 -55.52 5.73
C MET A 1 42.87 -53.99 5.75
N ILE A 2 42.22 -53.36 4.78
CA ILE A 2 42.21 -51.90 4.60
C ILE A 2 40.89 -51.38 5.16
N LEU A 3 40.99 -50.60 6.26
CA LEU A 3 39.86 -49.99 6.96
C LEU A 3 39.47 -48.66 6.27
N LYS A 4 38.38 -48.67 5.48
CA LYS A 4 37.81 -47.47 4.87
C LYS A 4 37.13 -46.59 5.94
N ARG A 5 37.74 -45.44 6.25
CA ARG A 5 37.12 -44.40 7.09
C ARG A 5 36.09 -43.66 6.25
N LEU A 6 34.82 -43.79 6.64
CA LEU A 6 33.69 -43.05 6.06
C LEU A 6 33.62 -41.66 6.74
N PHE A 7 33.97 -40.61 6.01
CA PHE A 7 33.75 -39.25 6.49
C PHE A 7 32.30 -38.85 6.19
N VAL A 8 31.47 -38.75 7.21
CA VAL A 8 30.13 -38.19 7.12
C VAL A 8 30.27 -36.71 7.31
N THR A 9 30.12 -35.95 6.22
CA THR A 9 30.07 -34.48 6.25
C THR A 9 28.65 -34.06 6.63
N ILE A 10 28.45 -33.64 7.87
CA ILE A 10 27.17 -33.05 8.32
C ILE A 10 27.09 -31.62 7.78
N LEU A 11 26.24 -31.41 6.79
CA LEU A 11 25.90 -30.11 6.26
C LEU A 11 24.94 -29.42 7.23
N LEU A 12 25.42 -28.51 8.08
CA LEU A 12 24.60 -27.71 8.97
C LEU A 12 23.85 -26.67 8.12
N VAL A 13 22.59 -26.95 7.79
CA VAL A 13 21.69 -25.97 7.18
C VAL A 13 21.22 -25.04 8.29
N CYS A 14 21.84 -23.88 8.41
CA CYS A 14 21.33 -22.78 9.22
C CYS A 14 20.06 -22.25 8.56
N VAL A 15 18.90 -22.78 8.95
CA VAL A 15 17.61 -22.15 8.68
C VAL A 15 17.53 -20.92 9.59
N GLY A 16 17.88 -19.76 9.04
CA GLY A 16 17.66 -18.49 9.73
C GLY A 16 16.15 -18.31 9.94
N LEU A 17 15.70 -18.40 11.18
CA LEU A 17 14.37 -17.91 11.58
C LEU A 17 14.37 -16.39 11.37
N TYR A 18 13.91 -15.95 10.22
CA TYR A 18 13.50 -14.55 10.06
C TYR A 18 12.23 -14.36 10.90
N ALA A 19 12.38 -13.78 12.07
CA ALA A 19 11.25 -13.27 12.84
C ALA A 19 10.66 -12.11 12.03
N SER A 20 9.59 -12.36 11.29
CA SER A 20 8.80 -11.34 10.65
C SER A 20 8.15 -10.50 11.75
N THR A 21 8.75 -9.36 12.06
CA THR A 21 8.11 -8.35 12.91
C THR A 21 7.06 -7.67 12.06
N SER A 22 5.78 -8.05 12.22
CA SER A 22 4.70 -7.39 11.50
C SER A 22 4.70 -5.89 11.81
N GLU A 23 4.63 -5.06 10.76
CA GLU A 23 4.49 -3.61 10.89
C GLU A 23 3.28 -3.26 11.77
N SER A 24 3.33 -2.12 12.40
CA SER A 24 2.24 -1.63 13.24
C SER A 24 2.13 -0.12 13.14
N VAL A 25 0.91 0.37 13.33
CA VAL A 25 0.56 1.79 13.44
C VAL A 25 -0.03 2.06 14.81
N THR A 26 -0.41 3.31 15.09
CA THR A 26 -1.21 3.66 16.26
C THR A 26 -2.53 4.29 15.84
N LEU A 27 -3.55 4.09 16.65
CA LEU A 27 -4.84 4.76 16.58
C LEU A 27 -5.12 5.43 17.94
N GLY A 28 -4.93 6.74 17.99
CA GLY A 28 -5.02 7.47 19.26
C GLY A 28 -3.99 6.99 20.28
N GLY A 29 -2.76 6.71 19.85
CA GLY A 29 -1.67 6.21 20.68
C GLY A 29 -1.72 4.70 21.00
N LYS A 30 -2.79 4.00 20.65
CA LYS A 30 -2.89 2.55 20.86
C LYS A 30 -2.33 1.80 19.66
N LYS A 31 -1.41 0.87 19.90
CA LYS A 31 -0.77 0.05 18.87
C LYS A 31 -1.79 -0.84 18.16
N VAL A 32 -1.66 -0.94 16.83
CA VAL A 32 -2.47 -1.77 15.95
C VAL A 32 -1.53 -2.50 14.99
N LYS A 33 -1.53 -3.82 15.04
CA LYS A 33 -0.75 -4.65 14.12
C LYS A 33 -1.35 -4.61 12.73
N LEU A 34 -0.49 -4.57 11.72
CA LEU A 34 -0.90 -4.76 10.34
C LEU A 34 -0.81 -6.24 9.96
N VAL A 35 -1.64 -6.65 9.00
CA VAL A 35 -1.69 -8.02 8.49
C VAL A 35 -1.64 -8.03 6.97
N GLY A 36 -1.14 -9.13 6.41
CA GLY A 36 -0.85 -9.31 4.98
C GLY A 36 0.65 -9.47 4.74
N ASN A 37 1.05 -9.41 3.47
CA ASN A 37 2.46 -9.54 3.09
C ASN A 37 3.15 -8.18 3.27
N GLU A 38 4.14 -8.12 4.14
CA GLU A 38 4.92 -6.89 4.36
C GLU A 38 5.80 -6.61 3.14
N ILE A 39 5.50 -5.53 2.41
CA ILE A 39 6.24 -5.07 1.23
C ILE A 39 7.20 -3.95 1.64
N GLN A 40 8.45 -4.07 1.22
CA GLN A 40 9.51 -3.10 1.50
C GLN A 40 10.05 -2.44 0.22
N VAL A 41 10.81 -1.35 0.40
CA VAL A 41 11.52 -0.72 -0.71
C VAL A 41 12.52 -1.72 -1.32
N GLY A 42 12.48 -1.86 -2.64
CA GLY A 42 13.26 -2.83 -3.41
C GLY A 42 12.48 -4.07 -3.83
N ASP A 43 11.37 -4.38 -3.15
CA ASP A 43 10.55 -5.54 -3.49
C ASP A 43 9.81 -5.36 -4.82
N LYS A 44 9.46 -6.48 -5.44
CA LYS A 44 8.52 -6.49 -6.56
C LYS A 44 7.14 -6.06 -6.06
N ALA A 45 6.55 -5.09 -6.74
CA ALA A 45 5.20 -4.63 -6.44
C ALA A 45 4.17 -5.67 -6.93
N PRO A 46 3.38 -6.31 -6.05
CA PRO A 46 2.35 -7.27 -6.47
C PRO A 46 1.33 -6.60 -7.40
N LEU A 47 0.96 -7.31 -8.47
CA LEU A 47 -0.12 -6.87 -9.35
C LEU A 47 -1.46 -7.20 -8.72
N VAL A 48 -2.32 -6.19 -8.54
CA VAL A 48 -3.65 -6.34 -7.94
C VAL A 48 -4.67 -5.61 -8.80
N THR A 49 -5.84 -6.21 -8.99
CA THR A 49 -6.98 -5.59 -9.66
C THR A 49 -8.00 -5.12 -8.64
N LEU A 50 -8.42 -3.87 -8.76
CA LEU A 50 -9.36 -3.15 -7.89
C LEU A 50 -10.56 -2.65 -8.71
N VAL A 51 -11.58 -2.15 -8.03
CA VAL A 51 -12.74 -1.52 -8.67
C VAL A 51 -12.68 -0.01 -8.50
N SER A 52 -12.60 0.73 -9.62
CA SER A 52 -12.58 2.19 -9.57
C SER A 52 -13.95 2.79 -9.25
N SER A 53 -13.96 4.08 -8.87
CA SER A 53 -15.19 4.88 -8.69
C SER A 53 -16.05 4.97 -9.94
N LYS A 54 -15.51 4.62 -11.12
CA LYS A 54 -16.23 4.54 -12.40
C LYS A 54 -16.81 3.15 -12.68
N LEU A 55 -16.78 2.23 -11.71
CA LEU A 55 -17.20 0.82 -11.83
C LEU A 55 -16.44 0.07 -12.93
N LYS A 56 -15.17 0.37 -13.11
CA LYS A 56 -14.26 -0.33 -14.02
C LYS A 56 -13.11 -0.93 -13.22
N GLU A 57 -12.60 -2.03 -13.72
CA GLU A 57 -11.36 -2.60 -13.19
C GLU A 57 -10.20 -1.63 -13.38
N VAL A 58 -9.34 -1.57 -12.38
CA VAL A 58 -8.07 -0.84 -12.42
C VAL A 58 -6.99 -1.71 -11.77
N SER A 59 -5.93 -1.97 -12.52
CA SER A 59 -4.78 -2.71 -12.01
C SER A 59 -3.75 -1.74 -11.43
N VAL A 60 -3.21 -2.10 -10.28
CA VAL A 60 -2.13 -1.38 -9.59
C VAL A 60 -1.00 -2.36 -9.26
N GLY A 61 0.21 -1.84 -9.06
CA GLY A 61 1.40 -2.68 -8.93
C GLY A 61 1.90 -3.21 -10.27
N GLY A 62 2.77 -4.22 -10.23
CA GLY A 62 3.38 -4.78 -11.43
C GLY A 62 4.24 -3.77 -12.21
N LYS A 63 4.77 -4.24 -13.36
CA LYS A 63 5.59 -3.41 -14.24
C LYS A 63 4.73 -2.56 -15.17
N THR A 64 5.04 -1.26 -15.24
CA THR A 64 4.40 -0.30 -16.15
C THR A 64 5.46 0.62 -16.76
N ASP A 65 5.11 1.33 -17.82
CA ASP A 65 5.93 2.37 -18.47
C ASP A 65 5.80 3.75 -17.82
N TYR A 66 5.04 3.84 -16.72
CA TYR A 66 4.83 5.04 -15.92
C TYR A 66 5.08 4.77 -14.43
N THR A 67 5.38 5.83 -13.69
CA THR A 67 5.47 5.77 -12.22
C THR A 67 4.08 5.66 -11.63
N GLN A 68 3.87 4.69 -10.73
CA GLN A 68 2.65 4.57 -9.96
C GLN A 68 2.84 5.15 -8.56
N VAL A 69 1.91 5.97 -8.11
CA VAL A 69 1.81 6.44 -6.73
C VAL A 69 0.53 5.87 -6.14
N LEU A 70 0.66 4.95 -5.21
CA LEU A 70 -0.46 4.32 -4.52
C LEU A 70 -0.61 4.96 -3.14
N ILE A 71 -1.75 5.62 -2.91
CA ILE A 71 -2.08 6.31 -1.67
C ILE A 71 -3.16 5.48 -0.98
N VAL A 72 -2.76 4.71 0.01
CA VAL A 72 -3.64 3.83 0.76
C VAL A 72 -4.17 4.58 1.98
N VAL A 73 -5.48 4.61 2.14
CA VAL A 73 -6.13 5.40 3.19
C VAL A 73 -7.24 4.59 3.89
N PRO A 74 -7.52 4.86 5.16
CA PRO A 74 -8.62 4.21 5.88
C PRO A 74 -9.99 4.43 5.23
N SER A 75 -10.32 5.66 4.85
CA SER A 75 -11.56 6.02 4.15
C SER A 75 -11.49 7.44 3.59
N ILE A 76 -11.97 7.63 2.36
CA ILE A 76 -12.07 8.95 1.72
C ILE A 76 -13.01 9.92 2.46
N ASP A 77 -13.88 9.41 3.31
CA ASP A 77 -14.82 10.21 4.13
C ASP A 77 -14.18 10.77 5.41
N THR A 78 -12.85 10.68 5.58
CA THR A 78 -12.16 11.26 6.73
C THR A 78 -11.40 12.53 6.33
N PRO A 79 -11.29 13.56 7.22
CA PRO A 79 -10.68 14.85 6.87
C PRO A 79 -9.26 14.76 6.34
N ILE A 80 -8.43 13.86 6.90
CA ILE A 80 -7.05 13.70 6.46
C ILE A 80 -6.96 13.02 5.09
N CYS A 81 -7.78 12.01 4.84
CA CYS A 81 -7.79 11.33 3.54
C CYS A 81 -8.35 12.23 2.43
N ASP A 82 -9.35 13.07 2.75
CA ASP A 82 -9.83 14.12 1.84
C ASP A 82 -8.72 15.10 1.48
N LEU A 83 -7.97 15.56 2.49
CA LEU A 83 -6.80 16.43 2.27
C LEU A 83 -5.77 15.79 1.35
N GLU A 84 -5.46 14.50 1.56
CA GLU A 84 -4.53 13.74 0.72
C GLU A 84 -5.03 13.67 -0.73
N ALA A 85 -6.25 13.21 -0.94
CA ALA A 85 -6.81 13.03 -2.28
C ALA A 85 -6.85 14.37 -3.06
N ARG A 86 -7.28 15.45 -2.43
CA ARG A 86 -7.33 16.79 -3.06
C ARG A 86 -5.94 17.35 -3.32
N THR A 87 -5.00 17.16 -2.38
CA THR A 87 -3.61 17.60 -2.56
C THR A 87 -2.98 16.92 -3.77
N PHE A 88 -3.09 15.61 -3.84
CA PHE A 88 -2.52 14.87 -4.97
C PHE A 88 -3.27 15.11 -6.27
N ASN A 89 -4.58 15.30 -6.25
CA ASN A 89 -5.33 15.70 -7.45
C ASN A 89 -4.82 17.03 -8.03
N SER A 90 -4.57 18.02 -7.17
CA SER A 90 -4.03 19.32 -7.61
C SER A 90 -2.58 19.22 -8.12
N LYS A 91 -1.77 18.34 -7.55
CA LYS A 91 -0.37 18.14 -7.95
C LYS A 91 -0.23 17.25 -9.19
N ALA A 92 -1.13 16.31 -9.39
CA ALA A 92 -1.10 15.35 -10.49
C ALA A 92 -1.00 16.02 -11.87
N ALA A 93 -1.66 17.16 -12.05
CA ALA A 93 -1.62 17.92 -13.31
C ALA A 93 -0.20 18.39 -13.71
N LYS A 94 0.73 18.48 -12.77
CA LYS A 94 2.11 18.93 -12.98
C LYS A 94 3.10 17.78 -13.13
N LEU A 95 2.67 16.53 -12.85
CA LEU A 95 3.52 15.36 -12.90
C LEU A 95 3.42 14.72 -14.28
N LYS A 96 4.59 14.48 -14.90
CA LYS A 96 4.68 13.81 -16.21
C LYS A 96 4.92 12.32 -16.00
N ASN A 97 4.22 11.50 -16.76
CA ASN A 97 4.36 10.05 -16.74
C ASN A 97 4.12 9.41 -15.35
N VAL A 98 3.18 9.96 -14.58
CA VAL A 98 2.79 9.50 -13.25
C VAL A 98 1.31 9.21 -13.20
N ARG A 99 0.92 8.08 -12.61
CA ARG A 99 -0.49 7.79 -12.28
C ARG A 99 -0.64 7.63 -10.79
N ILE A 100 -1.62 8.34 -10.23
CA ILE A 100 -1.91 8.35 -8.80
C ILE A 100 -3.23 7.62 -8.58
N THR A 101 -3.22 6.65 -7.68
CA THR A 101 -4.41 5.89 -7.28
C THR A 101 -4.57 5.97 -5.76
N VAL A 102 -5.70 6.48 -5.31
CA VAL A 102 -6.12 6.41 -3.90
C VAL A 102 -6.91 5.12 -3.69
N ILE A 103 -6.53 4.35 -2.69
CA ILE A 103 -7.07 3.02 -2.41
C ILE A 103 -7.66 3.00 -1.00
N SER A 104 -8.89 2.52 -0.86
CA SER A 104 -9.56 2.35 0.43
C SER A 104 -10.55 1.17 0.39
N MET A 105 -11.19 0.90 1.53
CA MET A 105 -12.31 -0.05 1.62
C MET A 105 -13.67 0.56 1.25
N ASP A 106 -13.73 1.86 0.97
CA ASP A 106 -14.98 2.52 0.59
C ASP A 106 -15.56 1.90 -0.69
N LEU A 107 -16.87 1.77 -0.74
CA LEU A 107 -17.51 1.25 -1.94
C LEU A 107 -17.30 2.20 -3.14
N PRO A 108 -17.19 1.69 -4.37
CA PRO A 108 -17.02 2.51 -5.58
C PRO A 108 -18.05 3.62 -5.73
N PHE A 109 -19.28 3.41 -5.24
CA PHE A 109 -20.36 4.40 -5.24
C PHE A 109 -20.06 5.60 -4.34
N ALA A 110 -19.46 5.38 -3.16
CA ALA A 110 -18.98 6.44 -2.29
C ALA A 110 -17.85 7.23 -2.98
N GLY A 111 -16.88 6.52 -3.57
CA GLY A 111 -15.83 7.13 -4.38
C GLY A 111 -16.36 7.99 -5.53
N LYS A 112 -17.41 7.54 -6.22
CA LYS A 112 -18.05 8.33 -7.28
C LYS A 112 -18.66 9.63 -6.76
N ARG A 113 -19.40 9.59 -5.64
CA ARG A 113 -19.96 10.80 -5.00
C ARG A 113 -18.85 11.75 -4.55
N TYR A 114 -17.82 11.20 -3.92
CA TYR A 114 -16.66 11.96 -3.47
C TYR A 114 -15.98 12.69 -4.63
N CYS A 115 -15.67 12.01 -5.72
CA CYS A 115 -15.06 12.62 -6.91
C CYS A 115 -15.91 13.78 -7.45
N ALA A 116 -17.24 13.59 -7.54
CA ALA A 116 -18.15 14.63 -8.02
C ALA A 116 -18.21 15.85 -7.09
N ALA A 117 -18.24 15.63 -5.77
CA ALA A 117 -18.32 16.70 -4.78
C ALA A 117 -17.04 17.54 -4.68
N HIS A 118 -15.88 16.94 -4.91
CA HIS A 118 -14.56 17.58 -4.70
C HIS A 118 -13.77 17.85 -5.98
N GLY A 119 -14.36 17.62 -7.16
CA GLY A 119 -13.69 17.86 -8.45
C GLY A 119 -12.45 16.99 -8.67
N ILE A 120 -12.50 15.73 -8.20
CA ILE A 120 -11.40 14.78 -8.36
C ILE A 120 -11.46 14.15 -9.75
N ASP A 121 -10.55 14.54 -10.64
CA ASP A 121 -10.53 14.14 -12.05
C ASP A 121 -9.14 13.75 -12.58
N LYS A 122 -8.05 14.08 -11.85
CA LYS A 122 -6.66 13.81 -12.25
C LYS A 122 -6.07 12.56 -11.61
N ILE A 123 -6.72 12.00 -10.61
CA ILE A 123 -6.33 10.79 -9.92
C ILE A 123 -7.43 9.75 -10.00
N THR A 124 -7.10 8.49 -9.73
CA THR A 124 -8.07 7.39 -9.65
C THR A 124 -8.43 7.13 -8.19
N ILE A 125 -9.71 7.03 -7.89
CA ILE A 125 -10.19 6.47 -6.61
C ILE A 125 -10.59 5.02 -6.87
N ALA A 126 -10.00 4.10 -6.13
CA ALA A 126 -10.20 2.66 -6.26
C ALA A 126 -10.54 2.01 -4.91
N SER A 127 -11.29 0.94 -4.98
CA SER A 127 -11.81 0.22 -3.82
C SER A 127 -11.25 -1.20 -3.77
N ASP A 128 -10.78 -1.61 -2.60
CA ASP A 128 -10.34 -2.98 -2.27
C ASP A 128 -11.43 -3.77 -1.50
N PHE A 129 -12.71 -3.38 -1.67
CA PHE A 129 -13.84 -3.86 -0.84
C PHE A 129 -14.15 -5.34 -1.03
N GLN A 130 -13.91 -5.91 -2.22
CA GLN A 130 -14.31 -7.28 -2.55
C GLN A 130 -13.54 -8.30 -1.69
N ASP A 131 -12.28 -8.53 -2.02
CA ASP A 131 -11.48 -9.59 -1.43
C ASP A 131 -10.36 -9.09 -0.53
N LYS A 132 -10.23 -7.78 -0.36
CA LYS A 132 -9.10 -7.15 0.33
C LYS A 132 -7.76 -7.59 -0.28
N ALA A 133 -7.75 -7.72 -1.61
CA ALA A 133 -6.64 -8.30 -2.34
C ALA A 133 -5.39 -7.44 -2.25
N PHE A 134 -5.57 -6.10 -2.32
CA PHE A 134 -4.48 -5.15 -2.17
C PHE A 134 -3.93 -5.17 -0.74
N GLY A 135 -4.80 -5.04 0.24
CA GLY A 135 -4.39 -5.02 1.64
C GLY A 135 -3.67 -6.28 2.08
N LYS A 136 -4.10 -7.45 1.57
CA LYS A 136 -3.40 -8.73 1.80
C LYS A 136 -2.05 -8.79 1.10
N ALA A 137 -1.97 -8.32 -0.16
CA ALA A 137 -0.75 -8.38 -0.96
C ALA A 137 0.32 -7.37 -0.53
N TYR A 138 -0.08 -6.23 0.06
CA TYR A 138 0.81 -5.14 0.46
C TYR A 138 0.95 -4.97 1.98
N GLY A 139 0.27 -5.79 2.79
CA GLY A 139 0.39 -5.79 4.25
C GLY A 139 -0.16 -4.54 4.92
N THR A 140 -1.22 -3.95 4.39
CA THR A 140 -1.73 -2.65 4.84
C THR A 140 -2.99 -2.75 5.70
N LEU A 141 -3.57 -3.96 5.89
CA LEU A 141 -4.79 -4.13 6.67
C LEU A 141 -4.52 -4.04 8.17
N MET A 142 -5.32 -3.27 8.88
CA MET A 142 -5.35 -3.33 10.34
C MET A 142 -5.88 -4.69 10.81
N GLY A 143 -5.11 -5.41 11.62
CA GLY A 143 -5.41 -6.78 12.04
C GLY A 143 -6.30 -6.88 13.27
N GLU A 144 -6.46 -5.80 14.02
CA GLU A 144 -7.13 -5.76 15.30
C GLU A 144 -7.85 -4.43 15.53
N ASN A 145 -8.54 -4.27 16.65
CA ASN A 145 -9.36 -3.14 17.10
C ASN A 145 -10.67 -2.94 16.30
N ILE A 146 -11.33 -1.80 16.54
CA ILE A 146 -12.62 -1.44 15.92
C ILE A 146 -12.49 -1.20 14.40
N LEU A 147 -11.27 -0.92 13.89
CA LEU A 147 -11.00 -0.71 12.47
C LEU A 147 -10.39 -1.95 11.79
N LYS A 148 -10.53 -3.13 12.41
CA LYS A 148 -10.03 -4.39 11.83
C LYS A 148 -10.52 -4.59 10.40
N GLY A 149 -9.56 -4.85 9.49
CA GLY A 149 -9.85 -5.11 8.09
C GLY A 149 -10.02 -3.86 7.24
N ILE A 150 -9.81 -2.67 7.81
CA ILE A 150 -9.66 -1.40 7.08
C ILE A 150 -8.18 -1.17 6.80
N GLU A 151 -7.87 -0.46 5.73
CA GLU A 151 -6.51 -0.09 5.35
C GLU A 151 -5.88 0.89 6.36
N ALA A 152 -4.60 0.72 6.63
CA ALA A 152 -3.80 1.76 7.28
C ALA A 152 -3.46 2.86 6.28
N ARG A 153 -2.79 3.94 6.76
CA ARG A 153 -2.31 5.00 5.88
C ARG A 153 -0.88 4.69 5.43
N VAL A 154 -0.73 4.34 4.15
CA VAL A 154 0.55 3.97 3.56
C VAL A 154 0.65 4.54 2.15
N ILE A 155 1.81 5.07 1.79
CA ILE A 155 2.10 5.50 0.43
C ILE A 155 3.18 4.60 -0.17
N PHE A 156 2.95 4.12 -1.39
CA PHE A 156 3.95 3.41 -2.18
C PHE A 156 4.21 4.16 -3.49
N ILE A 157 5.47 4.24 -3.90
CA ILE A 157 5.85 4.66 -5.25
C ILE A 157 6.49 3.46 -5.93
N ILE A 158 6.01 3.17 -7.14
CA ILE A 158 6.43 2.00 -7.92
C ILE A 158 6.97 2.49 -9.25
N LYS A 159 8.20 2.09 -9.56
CA LYS A 159 8.87 2.33 -10.84
C LYS A 159 9.36 1.00 -11.38
N ASP A 160 9.11 0.72 -12.64
CA ASP A 160 9.54 -0.51 -13.32
C ASP A 160 9.19 -1.81 -12.56
N GLY A 161 8.00 -1.83 -11.93
CA GLY A 161 7.49 -2.98 -11.18
C GLY A 161 8.12 -3.21 -9.80
N LYS A 162 8.91 -2.26 -9.30
CA LYS A 162 9.52 -2.32 -7.97
C LYS A 162 9.06 -1.16 -7.10
N VAL A 163 8.91 -1.40 -5.81
CA VAL A 163 8.67 -0.35 -4.82
C VAL A 163 9.96 0.46 -4.64
N THR A 164 9.94 1.73 -5.00
CA THR A 164 11.08 2.64 -4.86
C THR A 164 10.95 3.57 -3.64
N TYR A 165 9.74 3.69 -3.10
CA TYR A 165 9.46 4.45 -1.89
C TYR A 165 8.29 3.85 -1.15
N LYS A 166 8.37 3.87 0.19
CA LYS A 166 7.29 3.49 1.10
C LYS A 166 7.24 4.47 2.26
N GLN A 167 6.06 4.94 2.60
CA GLN A 167 5.84 5.72 3.82
C GLN A 167 4.63 5.17 4.56
N LEU A 168 4.89 4.44 5.64
CA LEU A 168 3.86 4.07 6.62
C LEU A 168 3.69 5.23 7.60
N VAL A 169 2.48 5.79 7.70
CA VAL A 169 2.19 6.86 8.66
C VAL A 169 1.96 6.26 10.04
N PRO A 170 2.81 6.57 11.04
CA PRO A 170 2.78 5.88 12.33
C PRO A 170 1.48 6.04 13.12
N GLU A 171 0.83 7.20 13.04
CA GLU A 171 -0.48 7.46 13.66
C GLU A 171 -1.53 7.69 12.58
N ILE A 172 -2.57 6.85 12.56
CA ILE A 172 -3.59 6.85 11.49
C ILE A 172 -4.27 8.21 11.31
N LYS A 173 -4.36 9.00 12.38
CA LYS A 173 -4.96 10.34 12.39
C LYS A 173 -4.01 11.46 11.93
N GLN A 174 -2.80 11.13 11.53
CA GLN A 174 -1.83 12.11 11.00
C GLN A 174 -1.77 12.08 9.48
N ALA A 175 -1.40 13.23 8.89
CA ALA A 175 -1.12 13.32 7.47
C ALA A 175 0.26 12.73 7.14
N PRO A 176 0.46 12.24 5.91
CA PRO A 176 1.78 11.85 5.43
C PRO A 176 2.68 13.08 5.20
N ASP A 177 3.98 12.84 5.05
CA ASP A 177 4.92 13.85 4.59
C ASP A 177 4.80 14.03 3.06
N PHE A 178 3.99 15.00 2.65
CA PHE A 178 3.74 15.31 1.24
C PHE A 178 5.01 15.73 0.48
N GLU A 179 5.94 16.43 1.13
CA GLU A 179 7.18 16.87 0.49
C GLU A 179 8.11 15.72 0.20
N ALA A 180 8.27 14.81 1.16
CA ALA A 180 9.06 13.60 0.98
C ALA A 180 8.50 12.72 -0.16
N ILE A 181 7.17 12.56 -0.23
CA ILE A 181 6.51 11.82 -1.30
C ILE A 181 6.78 12.46 -2.67
N LEU A 182 6.59 13.78 -2.79
CA LEU A 182 6.78 14.50 -4.06
C LEU A 182 8.24 14.48 -4.52
N LYS A 183 9.21 14.46 -3.61
CA LYS A 183 10.64 14.33 -3.94
C LYS A 183 11.01 12.92 -4.43
N ALA A 184 10.25 11.90 -4.01
CA ALA A 184 10.49 10.50 -4.37
C ALA A 184 9.88 10.11 -5.74
N ILE A 185 8.94 10.90 -6.26
CA ILE A 185 8.34 10.74 -7.59
C ILE A 185 9.34 11.13 -8.68
#